data_0794afc79628c7c7e9ff19302a407d6f
#
_entry.id   0794afc79628c7c7e9ff19302a407d6f
#
_cell.length_a   1.000
_cell.length_b   1.000
_cell.length_c   1.000
_cell.angle_alpha   90.00
_cell.angle_beta   90.00
_cell.angle_gamma   90.00
#
_symmetry.space_group_name_H-M   'P 1'
#
loop_
_entity.id
_entity.type
_entity.pdbx_description
1 polymer ?
#
loop_
_entity_poly.entity_id
_entity_poly.type
_entity_poly.pdbx_seq_one_letter_code
_entity_poly.pdbx_strand_id
1 'polypeptide(L)'
;MDIGFIGLGNMGAHMARRLVEAGHKVVVYDTRQEAIGNLAARGAVAARSPKEVADVVETVMASLPTPDIVLKVATGPDGVIEGKRVKRFVDLSTTGAVMAQRIFKTLAARNIVQIDAPVSGGVRGAEKGTVAVMTSGPRADVAAVEPALMVIGKFFYIGERPGAGQTMKLCNNVLSAAAMVATSESMVTGVKAGLDPRIMLDVINASSGRSTATEQKFPDVVLPRTFNQGFTAGLMLKDVNLFISEAKALGIPIQVIEAVAALLKLTCDELGPDKDITQVVQPIEARAGVEVRAPKSG
;
A
#
# COMPACT_ATOMS: atom_id res chain seq x y z
N MET A 1 -16.12 16.95 8.34
CA MET A 1 -16.89 15.67 8.45
C MET A 1 -16.46 14.98 9.74
N ASP A 2 -17.34 14.10 10.27
CA ASP A 2 -16.99 13.19 11.36
C ASP A 2 -16.51 11.87 10.70
N ILE A 3 -15.25 11.51 10.93
CA ILE A 3 -14.59 10.37 10.28
C ILE A 3 -13.98 9.45 11.33
N GLY A 4 -14.26 8.17 11.25
CA GLY A 4 -13.52 7.14 11.97
C GLY A 4 -12.27 6.74 11.19
N PHE A 5 -11.14 6.51 11.86
CA PHE A 5 -9.93 6.02 11.23
C PHE A 5 -9.32 4.88 12.03
N ILE A 6 -9.22 3.71 11.41
CA ILE A 6 -8.73 2.48 12.03
C ILE A 6 -7.43 2.05 11.39
N GLY A 7 -6.40 1.81 12.21
CA GLY A 7 -5.08 1.44 11.76
C GLY A 7 -4.16 2.64 11.55
N LEU A 8 -3.32 2.90 12.55
CA LEU A 8 -2.38 4.02 12.62
C LEU A 8 -0.93 3.58 12.39
N GLY A 9 -0.74 2.63 11.47
CA GLY A 9 0.58 2.20 11.01
C GLY A 9 1.32 3.26 10.19
N ASN A 10 2.40 2.83 9.51
CA ASN A 10 3.27 3.73 8.75
C ASN A 10 2.54 4.64 7.73
N MET A 11 1.46 4.15 7.14
CA MET A 11 0.63 4.92 6.21
C MET A 11 -0.54 5.62 6.92
N GLY A 12 -1.28 4.85 7.74
CA GLY A 12 -2.53 5.31 8.36
C GLY A 12 -2.34 6.50 9.29
N ALA A 13 -1.28 6.53 10.09
CA ALA A 13 -0.99 7.65 10.98
C ALA A 13 -0.85 8.97 10.23
N HIS A 14 -0.16 8.97 9.08
CA HIS A 14 0.00 10.18 8.25
C HIS A 14 -1.34 10.60 7.62
N MET A 15 -2.10 9.65 7.08
CA MET A 15 -3.42 9.93 6.48
C MET A 15 -4.40 10.47 7.51
N ALA A 16 -4.50 9.84 8.70
CA ALA A 16 -5.36 10.29 9.79
C ALA A 16 -4.95 11.69 10.30
N ARG A 17 -3.64 11.95 10.46
CA ARG A 17 -3.12 13.27 10.83
C ARG A 17 -3.56 14.34 9.84
N ARG A 18 -3.44 14.09 8.53
CA ARG A 18 -3.85 15.04 7.50
C ARG A 18 -5.33 15.38 7.57
N LEU A 19 -6.19 14.38 7.87
CA LEU A 19 -7.62 14.63 8.07
C LEU A 19 -7.88 15.52 9.29
N VAL A 20 -7.16 15.32 10.40
CA VAL A 20 -7.24 16.20 11.59
C VAL A 20 -6.78 17.61 11.23
N GLU A 21 -5.64 17.76 10.57
CA GLU A 21 -5.06 19.05 10.16
C GLU A 21 -5.96 19.79 9.15
N ALA A 22 -6.77 19.09 8.36
CA ALA A 22 -7.76 19.65 7.46
C ALA A 22 -9.09 20.04 8.16
N GLY A 23 -9.17 19.91 9.48
CA GLY A 23 -10.33 20.31 10.28
C GLY A 23 -11.47 19.29 10.35
N HIS A 24 -11.22 18.03 9.97
CA HIS A 24 -12.17 16.95 10.21
C HIS A 24 -12.15 16.53 11.69
N LYS A 25 -13.32 16.13 12.23
CA LYS A 25 -13.40 15.46 13.53
C LYS A 25 -13.06 13.99 13.31
N VAL A 26 -11.90 13.56 13.81
CA VAL A 26 -11.40 12.20 13.56
C VAL A 26 -11.44 11.38 14.84
N VAL A 27 -12.15 10.25 14.83
CA VAL A 27 -12.16 9.25 15.89
C VAL A 27 -11.23 8.10 15.48
N VAL A 28 -10.23 7.80 16.31
CA VAL A 28 -9.14 6.88 15.92
C VAL A 28 -9.08 5.62 16.78
N TYR A 29 -8.71 4.51 16.15
CA TYR A 29 -8.39 3.26 16.83
C TYR A 29 -7.18 2.57 16.21
N ASP A 30 -6.32 2.04 17.05
CA ASP A 30 -5.22 1.11 16.71
C ASP A 30 -5.02 0.16 17.90
N THR A 31 -4.39 -0.97 17.69
CA THR A 31 -4.00 -1.89 18.78
C THR A 31 -2.86 -1.33 19.64
N ARG A 32 -2.10 -0.37 19.11
CA ARG A 32 -0.97 0.28 19.79
C ARG A 32 -1.44 1.59 20.42
N GLN A 33 -1.47 1.64 21.75
CA GLN A 33 -1.91 2.81 22.51
C GLN A 33 -1.08 4.06 22.24
N GLU A 34 0.23 3.90 22.00
CA GLU A 34 1.12 5.01 21.63
C GLU A 34 0.66 5.71 20.34
N ALA A 35 0.28 4.93 19.30
CA ALA A 35 -0.18 5.48 18.04
C ALA A 35 -1.49 6.29 18.22
N ILE A 36 -2.39 5.81 19.06
CA ILE A 36 -3.63 6.52 19.42
C ILE A 36 -3.28 7.83 20.15
N GLY A 37 -2.40 7.77 21.18
CA GLY A 37 -1.98 8.93 21.97
C GLY A 37 -1.35 10.04 21.11
N ASN A 38 -0.52 9.66 20.13
CA ASN A 38 0.12 10.60 19.20
C ASN A 38 -0.91 11.37 18.34
N LEU A 39 -2.00 10.74 17.93
CA LEU A 39 -3.08 11.39 17.17
C LEU A 39 -4.02 12.17 18.10
N ALA A 40 -4.31 11.67 19.30
CA ALA A 40 -5.12 12.37 20.29
C ALA A 40 -4.49 13.70 20.72
N ALA A 41 -3.17 13.75 20.90
CA ALA A 41 -2.42 14.98 21.15
C ALA A 41 -2.53 16.03 20.02
N ARG A 42 -2.99 15.62 18.83
CA ARG A 42 -3.24 16.48 17.67
C ARG A 42 -4.73 16.82 17.46
N GLY A 43 -5.62 16.40 18.38
CA GLY A 43 -7.04 16.69 18.34
C GLY A 43 -7.94 15.56 17.85
N ALA A 44 -7.41 14.36 17.61
CA ALA A 44 -8.25 13.19 17.34
C ALA A 44 -8.87 12.65 18.65
N VAL A 45 -10.01 12.00 18.54
CA VAL A 45 -10.70 11.35 19.67
C VAL A 45 -10.32 9.86 19.69
N ALA A 46 -9.85 9.38 20.83
CA ALA A 46 -9.51 7.98 21.00
C ALA A 46 -10.74 7.09 21.17
N ALA A 47 -10.77 5.94 20.52
CA ALA A 47 -11.75 4.87 20.73
C ALA A 47 -11.04 3.58 21.19
N ARG A 48 -11.79 2.66 21.79
CA ARG A 48 -11.28 1.41 22.39
C ARG A 48 -11.46 0.19 21.49
N SER A 49 -12.30 0.31 20.44
CA SER A 49 -12.54 -0.77 19.47
C SER A 49 -12.99 -0.21 18.11
N PRO A 50 -12.93 -1.01 17.03
CA PRO A 50 -13.54 -0.65 15.75
C PRO A 50 -15.04 -0.34 15.84
N LYS A 51 -15.76 -1.11 16.67
CA LYS A 51 -17.18 -0.88 16.93
C LYS A 51 -17.42 0.49 17.56
N GLU A 52 -16.66 0.88 18.59
CA GLU A 52 -16.79 2.17 19.25
C GLU A 52 -16.55 3.34 18.28
N VAL A 53 -15.60 3.21 17.34
CA VAL A 53 -15.45 4.15 16.23
C VAL A 53 -16.74 4.21 15.40
N ALA A 54 -17.28 3.07 14.99
CA ALA A 54 -18.45 2.97 14.14
C ALA A 54 -19.77 3.33 14.85
N ASP A 55 -19.78 3.38 16.18
CA ASP A 55 -20.93 3.84 16.97
C ASP A 55 -21.14 5.35 16.90
N VAL A 56 -20.10 6.12 16.56
CA VAL A 56 -20.13 7.60 16.69
C VAL A 56 -19.95 8.36 15.37
N VAL A 57 -19.58 7.68 14.28
CA VAL A 57 -19.40 8.30 12.96
C VAL A 57 -20.18 7.56 11.87
N GLU A 58 -20.49 8.25 10.75
CA GLU A 58 -21.14 7.64 9.59
C GLU A 58 -20.13 7.04 8.58
N THR A 59 -18.89 7.48 8.60
CA THR A 59 -17.83 7.02 7.68
C THR A 59 -16.64 6.53 8.46
N VAL A 60 -16.27 5.27 8.27
CA VAL A 60 -15.07 4.65 8.86
C VAL A 60 -14.08 4.35 7.75
N MET A 61 -12.86 4.87 7.85
CA MET A 61 -11.71 4.56 7.00
C MET A 61 -10.79 3.57 7.70
N ALA A 62 -10.23 2.60 6.97
CA ALA A 62 -9.30 1.63 7.52
C ALA A 62 -8.03 1.50 6.68
N SER A 63 -6.86 1.46 7.35
CA SER A 63 -5.54 1.26 6.72
C SER A 63 -4.77 0.17 7.47
N LEU A 64 -4.90 -1.07 7.02
CA LEU A 64 -4.53 -2.28 7.73
C LEU A 64 -3.58 -3.16 6.89
N PRO A 65 -2.75 -4.01 7.52
CA PRO A 65 -1.64 -4.68 6.81
C PRO A 65 -2.06 -5.85 5.93
N THR A 66 -3.12 -6.61 6.30
CA THR A 66 -3.52 -7.83 5.60
C THR A 66 -5.02 -7.91 5.34
N PRO A 67 -5.45 -8.65 4.30
CA PRO A 67 -6.87 -8.87 4.00
C PRO A 67 -7.67 -9.46 5.17
N ASP A 68 -7.08 -10.42 5.91
CA ASP A 68 -7.76 -11.07 7.04
C ASP A 68 -7.99 -10.10 8.22
N ILE A 69 -7.03 -9.19 8.45
CA ILE A 69 -7.20 -8.14 9.47
C ILE A 69 -8.29 -7.16 9.05
N VAL A 70 -8.35 -6.78 7.77
CA VAL A 70 -9.44 -5.93 7.25
C VAL A 70 -10.79 -6.64 7.42
N LEU A 71 -10.89 -7.91 7.03
CA LEU A 71 -12.12 -8.70 7.22
C LEU A 71 -12.54 -8.73 8.69
N LYS A 72 -11.61 -9.04 9.60
CA LYS A 72 -11.88 -9.09 11.04
C LYS A 72 -12.36 -7.73 11.58
N VAL A 73 -11.69 -6.64 11.21
CA VAL A 73 -12.04 -5.29 11.66
C VAL A 73 -13.37 -4.82 11.08
N ALA A 74 -13.64 -5.14 9.83
CA ALA A 74 -14.88 -4.75 9.16
C ALA A 74 -16.08 -5.56 9.65
N THR A 75 -15.95 -6.90 9.79
CA THR A 75 -17.10 -7.83 9.91
C THR A 75 -17.04 -8.76 11.10
N GLY A 76 -15.99 -8.74 11.91
CA GLY A 76 -15.82 -9.59 13.09
C GLY A 76 -16.53 -9.05 14.34
N PRO A 77 -16.43 -9.80 15.46
CA PRO A 77 -16.86 -9.31 16.77
C PRO A 77 -16.17 -8.00 17.13
N ASP A 78 -16.91 -7.05 17.74
CA ASP A 78 -16.45 -5.67 18.00
C ASP A 78 -15.95 -4.93 16.74
N GLY A 79 -16.32 -5.42 15.55
CA GLY A 79 -16.01 -4.84 14.26
C GLY A 79 -16.91 -3.69 13.87
N VAL A 80 -16.58 -3.07 12.75
CA VAL A 80 -17.33 -1.92 12.18
C VAL A 80 -18.80 -2.27 11.92
N ILE A 81 -19.08 -3.51 11.50
CA ILE A 81 -20.43 -4.02 11.20
C ILE A 81 -21.40 -3.92 12.39
N GLU A 82 -20.90 -3.90 13.63
CA GLU A 82 -21.69 -3.80 14.84
C GLU A 82 -21.94 -2.35 15.29
N GLY A 83 -21.42 -1.37 14.56
CA GLY A 83 -21.58 0.05 14.85
C GLY A 83 -23.00 0.55 14.62
N LYS A 84 -23.42 1.50 15.44
CA LYS A 84 -24.80 2.04 15.42
C LYS A 84 -25.01 3.16 14.40
N ARG A 85 -23.94 3.88 14.02
CA ARG A 85 -24.04 5.07 13.15
C ARG A 85 -23.39 4.90 11.79
N VAL A 86 -22.50 3.89 11.64
CA VAL A 86 -21.76 3.70 10.40
C VAL A 86 -22.68 3.43 9.21
N LYS A 87 -22.44 4.14 8.12
CA LYS A 87 -23.09 3.97 6.82
C LYS A 87 -22.10 3.58 5.73
N ARG A 88 -20.82 3.94 5.90
CA ARG A 88 -19.77 3.72 4.91
C ARG A 88 -18.51 3.18 5.56
N PHE A 89 -17.96 2.13 4.95
CA PHE A 89 -16.64 1.60 5.27
C PHE A 89 -15.71 1.81 4.08
N VAL A 90 -14.64 2.59 4.25
CA VAL A 90 -13.66 2.94 3.22
C VAL A 90 -12.38 2.16 3.49
N ASP A 91 -12.05 1.21 2.62
CA ASP A 91 -10.84 0.41 2.75
C ASP A 91 -9.67 1.02 1.98
N LEU A 92 -8.73 1.63 2.71
CA LEU A 92 -7.48 2.20 2.18
C LEU A 92 -6.36 1.14 2.06
N SER A 93 -6.63 -0.09 2.50
CA SER A 93 -5.68 -1.21 2.51
C SER A 93 -5.62 -1.90 1.14
N THR A 94 -4.64 -2.79 0.96
CA THR A 94 -4.57 -3.67 -0.21
C THR A 94 -5.07 -5.07 0.18
N THR A 95 -6.31 -5.38 -0.22
CA THR A 95 -7.03 -6.60 0.14
C THR A 95 -7.28 -7.55 -1.03
N GLY A 96 -7.17 -7.06 -2.26
CA GLY A 96 -7.57 -7.79 -3.47
C GLY A 96 -9.09 -7.82 -3.68
N ALA A 97 -9.51 -8.03 -4.93
CA ALA A 97 -10.92 -7.92 -5.31
C ALA A 97 -11.80 -9.00 -4.67
N VAL A 98 -11.29 -10.22 -4.53
CA VAL A 98 -12.06 -11.35 -3.93
C VAL A 98 -12.43 -11.04 -2.48
N MET A 99 -11.47 -10.58 -1.69
CA MET A 99 -11.72 -10.22 -0.29
C MET A 99 -12.61 -8.98 -0.18
N ALA A 100 -12.37 -7.96 -1.00
CA ALA A 100 -13.22 -6.77 -1.05
C ALA A 100 -14.68 -7.12 -1.34
N GLN A 101 -14.95 -7.99 -2.32
CA GLN A 101 -16.31 -8.47 -2.63
C GLN A 101 -16.94 -9.27 -1.49
N ARG A 102 -16.14 -10.06 -0.75
CA ARG A 102 -16.63 -10.79 0.43
C ARG A 102 -17.04 -9.83 1.54
N ILE A 103 -16.21 -8.84 1.84
CA ILE A 103 -16.50 -7.81 2.86
C ILE A 103 -17.73 -7.01 2.43
N PHE A 104 -17.80 -6.58 1.16
CA PHE A 104 -18.94 -5.87 0.60
C PHE A 104 -20.27 -6.62 0.85
N LYS A 105 -20.34 -7.90 0.50
CA LYS A 105 -21.55 -8.72 0.70
C LYS A 105 -21.97 -8.76 2.18
N THR A 106 -20.99 -8.88 3.09
CA THR A 106 -21.27 -8.97 4.53
C THR A 106 -21.76 -7.64 5.10
N LEU A 107 -21.13 -6.51 4.73
CA LEU A 107 -21.51 -5.18 5.18
C LEU A 107 -22.84 -4.72 4.58
N ALA A 108 -23.13 -5.06 3.33
CA ALA A 108 -24.38 -4.74 2.65
C ALA A 108 -25.61 -5.34 3.36
N ALA A 109 -25.48 -6.52 3.99
CA ALA A 109 -26.53 -7.14 4.80
C ALA A 109 -26.92 -6.31 6.05
N ARG A 110 -26.10 -5.31 6.39
CA ARG A 110 -26.34 -4.34 7.47
C ARG A 110 -26.53 -2.90 6.96
N ASN A 111 -26.78 -2.74 5.64
CA ASN A 111 -26.93 -1.44 4.97
C ASN A 111 -25.67 -0.55 5.12
N ILE A 112 -24.48 -1.15 5.22
CA ILE A 112 -23.20 -0.44 5.24
C ILE A 112 -22.59 -0.56 3.85
N VAL A 113 -22.31 0.57 3.21
CA VAL A 113 -21.66 0.62 1.89
C VAL A 113 -20.15 0.49 2.06
N GLN A 114 -19.54 -0.49 1.39
CA GLN A 114 -18.09 -0.55 1.25
C GLN A 114 -17.63 0.28 0.05
N ILE A 115 -16.56 1.02 0.25
CA ILE A 115 -15.82 1.77 -0.77
C ILE A 115 -14.38 1.27 -0.74
N ASP A 116 -13.87 0.77 -1.86
CA ASP A 116 -12.44 0.52 -2.01
C ASP A 116 -11.74 1.85 -2.26
N ALA A 117 -10.63 2.08 -1.58
CA ALA A 117 -9.81 3.26 -1.78
C ALA A 117 -8.32 2.98 -1.52
N PRO A 118 -7.76 1.84 -2.01
CA PRO A 118 -6.36 1.55 -1.78
C PRO A 118 -5.46 2.67 -2.31
N VAL A 119 -4.34 2.88 -1.59
CA VAL A 119 -3.43 4.01 -1.84
C VAL A 119 -2.09 3.56 -2.42
N SER A 120 -1.45 4.42 -3.21
CA SER A 120 -0.11 4.21 -3.77
C SER A 120 0.72 5.48 -3.72
N GLY A 121 2.00 5.36 -3.30
CA GLY A 121 2.92 6.50 -3.17
C GLY A 121 3.83 6.41 -1.93
N GLY A 122 3.70 5.30 -1.16
CA GLY A 122 4.54 5.03 0.01
C GLY A 122 4.33 6.02 1.16
N VAL A 123 5.16 5.86 2.20
CA VAL A 123 5.08 6.67 3.43
C VAL A 123 5.27 8.16 3.16
N ARG A 124 6.25 8.52 2.32
CA ARG A 124 6.50 9.92 1.92
C ARG A 124 5.28 10.55 1.22
N GLY A 125 4.59 9.75 0.38
CA GLY A 125 3.36 10.21 -0.30
C GLY A 125 2.20 10.42 0.68
N ALA A 126 2.03 9.52 1.65
CA ALA A 126 1.02 9.66 2.70
C ALA A 126 1.28 10.88 3.60
N GLU A 127 2.55 11.11 3.96
CA GLU A 127 2.96 12.28 4.72
C GLU A 127 2.65 13.59 4.00
N LYS A 128 2.97 13.67 2.69
CA LYS A 128 2.77 14.87 1.86
C LYS A 128 1.34 15.02 1.32
N GLY A 129 0.48 14.01 1.41
CA GLY A 129 -0.86 14.00 0.81
C GLY A 129 -0.83 13.90 -0.72
N THR A 130 0.11 13.14 -1.26
CA THR A 130 0.31 12.99 -2.71
C THR A 130 0.13 11.55 -3.21
N VAL A 131 -0.36 10.64 -2.35
CA VAL A 131 -0.65 9.27 -2.77
C VAL A 131 -1.75 9.25 -3.84
N ALA A 132 -1.69 8.30 -4.76
CA ALA A 132 -2.82 8.01 -5.62
C ALA A 132 -3.85 7.21 -4.81
N VAL A 133 -5.09 7.68 -4.75
CA VAL A 133 -6.24 7.03 -4.09
C VAL A 133 -7.14 6.44 -5.17
N MET A 134 -7.19 5.10 -5.26
CA MET A 134 -7.89 4.36 -6.33
C MET A 134 -9.26 3.92 -5.85
N THR A 135 -10.28 4.72 -6.10
CA THR A 135 -11.57 4.58 -5.44
C THR A 135 -12.60 3.85 -6.31
N SER A 136 -13.26 2.83 -5.75
CA SER A 136 -14.44 2.19 -6.36
C SER A 136 -15.55 1.98 -5.36
N GLY A 137 -16.80 2.06 -5.86
CA GLY A 137 -18.03 1.94 -5.09
C GLY A 137 -19.16 2.77 -5.68
N PRO A 138 -20.38 2.73 -5.09
CA PRO A 138 -21.52 3.49 -5.59
C PRO A 138 -21.21 4.98 -5.66
N ARG A 139 -21.50 5.60 -6.81
CA ARG A 139 -21.08 6.98 -7.12
C ARG A 139 -21.51 8.00 -6.05
N ALA A 140 -22.72 7.88 -5.54
CA ALA A 140 -23.23 8.80 -4.53
C ALA A 140 -22.46 8.70 -3.20
N ASP A 141 -22.12 7.47 -2.78
CA ASP A 141 -21.37 7.23 -1.54
C ASP A 141 -19.90 7.63 -1.69
N VAL A 142 -19.30 7.39 -2.86
CA VAL A 142 -17.94 7.85 -3.18
C VAL A 142 -17.90 9.37 -3.17
N ALA A 143 -18.87 10.07 -3.77
CA ALA A 143 -18.93 11.54 -3.76
C ALA A 143 -19.02 12.12 -2.33
N ALA A 144 -19.68 11.40 -1.41
CA ALA A 144 -19.77 11.84 -0.01
C ALA A 144 -18.42 11.79 0.74
N VAL A 145 -17.49 10.94 0.32
CA VAL A 145 -16.17 10.79 0.96
C VAL A 145 -15.02 11.41 0.16
N GLU A 146 -15.26 11.75 -1.11
CA GLU A 146 -14.27 12.32 -2.01
C GLU A 146 -13.53 13.54 -1.42
N PRO A 147 -14.18 14.51 -0.75
CA PRO A 147 -13.47 15.65 -0.14
C PRO A 147 -12.43 15.21 0.90
N ALA A 148 -12.73 14.18 1.69
CA ALA A 148 -11.80 13.66 2.68
C ALA A 148 -10.67 12.85 2.02
N LEU A 149 -10.96 12.08 0.95
CA LEU A 149 -9.96 11.35 0.19
C LEU A 149 -8.98 12.30 -0.54
N MET A 150 -9.44 13.45 -1.01
CA MET A 150 -8.60 14.49 -1.62
C MET A 150 -7.63 15.15 -0.62
N VAL A 151 -7.92 15.14 0.66
CA VAL A 151 -6.96 15.55 1.72
C VAL A 151 -5.82 14.55 1.83
N ILE A 152 -6.10 13.28 1.61
CA ILE A 152 -5.11 12.18 1.70
C ILE A 152 -4.21 12.14 0.45
N GLY A 153 -4.77 12.40 -0.74
CA GLY A 153 -4.00 12.29 -1.98
C GLY A 153 -4.76 12.68 -3.25
N LYS A 154 -4.20 12.28 -4.38
CA LYS A 154 -4.82 12.46 -5.69
C LYS A 154 -5.90 11.41 -5.91
N PHE A 155 -7.13 11.84 -5.98
CA PHE A 155 -8.30 10.99 -6.13
C PHE A 155 -8.47 10.49 -7.58
N PHE A 156 -8.80 9.18 -7.71
CA PHE A 156 -9.16 8.54 -8.98
C PHE A 156 -10.39 7.66 -8.76
N TYR A 157 -11.47 7.95 -9.48
CA TYR A 157 -12.64 7.09 -9.50
C TYR A 157 -12.47 5.99 -10.56
N ILE A 158 -12.41 4.73 -10.12
CA ILE A 158 -12.17 3.56 -10.98
C ILE A 158 -13.48 2.98 -11.53
N GLY A 159 -14.57 3.08 -10.75
CA GLY A 159 -15.87 2.57 -11.15
C GLY A 159 -16.73 2.13 -9.97
N GLU A 160 -17.93 1.62 -10.26
CA GLU A 160 -18.89 1.25 -9.21
C GLU A 160 -18.68 -0.15 -8.65
N ARG A 161 -18.04 -1.04 -9.42
CA ARG A 161 -17.91 -2.45 -9.05
C ARG A 161 -17.02 -2.64 -7.82
N PRO A 162 -17.51 -3.33 -6.76
CA PRO A 162 -16.68 -3.68 -5.61
C PRO A 162 -15.45 -4.49 -6.03
N GLY A 163 -14.29 -4.13 -5.52
CA GLY A 163 -13.01 -4.72 -5.86
C GLY A 163 -12.28 -4.07 -7.04
N ALA A 164 -12.91 -3.15 -7.80
CA ALA A 164 -12.24 -2.54 -8.96
C ALA A 164 -11.04 -1.67 -8.55
N GLY A 165 -11.15 -0.91 -7.46
CA GLY A 165 -10.02 -0.16 -6.89
C GLY A 165 -8.89 -1.08 -6.44
N GLN A 166 -9.23 -2.23 -5.85
CA GLN A 166 -8.25 -3.24 -5.43
C GLN A 166 -7.53 -3.86 -6.63
N THR A 167 -8.26 -4.25 -7.68
CA THR A 167 -7.64 -4.76 -8.92
C THR A 167 -6.69 -3.72 -9.52
N MET A 168 -7.09 -2.44 -9.61
CA MET A 168 -6.21 -1.36 -10.10
C MET A 168 -4.94 -1.23 -9.26
N LYS A 169 -5.08 -1.32 -7.93
CA LYS A 169 -3.95 -1.29 -7.01
C LYS A 169 -2.98 -2.44 -7.25
N LEU A 170 -3.48 -3.66 -7.42
CA LEU A 170 -2.65 -4.83 -7.71
C LEU A 170 -1.93 -4.69 -9.05
N CYS A 171 -2.62 -4.24 -10.10
CA CYS A 171 -2.00 -3.95 -11.41
C CYS A 171 -0.84 -2.95 -11.29
N ASN A 172 -1.01 -1.88 -10.50
CA ASN A 172 0.08 -0.93 -10.25
C ASN A 172 1.25 -1.57 -9.48
N ASN A 173 0.95 -2.37 -8.45
CA ASN A 173 2.00 -2.92 -7.58
C ASN A 173 2.85 -3.98 -8.27
N VAL A 174 2.26 -4.83 -9.13
CA VAL A 174 3.06 -5.81 -9.89
C VAL A 174 4.01 -5.15 -10.89
N LEU A 175 3.61 -4.02 -11.51
CA LEU A 175 4.51 -3.25 -12.38
C LEU A 175 5.67 -2.65 -11.57
N SER A 176 5.40 -2.12 -10.38
CA SER A 176 6.44 -1.61 -9.48
C SER A 176 7.40 -2.70 -9.00
N ALA A 177 6.87 -3.91 -8.72
CA ALA A 177 7.68 -5.08 -8.33
C ALA A 177 8.53 -5.57 -9.50
N ALA A 178 7.94 -5.72 -10.68
CA ALA A 178 8.65 -6.15 -11.88
C ALA A 178 9.76 -5.18 -12.26
N ALA A 179 9.48 -3.87 -12.21
CA ALA A 179 10.51 -2.85 -12.45
C ALA A 179 11.67 -2.96 -11.44
N MET A 180 11.38 -3.19 -10.15
CA MET A 180 12.42 -3.32 -9.12
C MET A 180 13.30 -4.56 -9.36
N VAL A 181 12.67 -5.70 -9.63
CA VAL A 181 13.38 -6.97 -9.89
C VAL A 181 14.21 -6.88 -11.15
N ALA A 182 13.62 -6.46 -12.28
CA ALA A 182 14.31 -6.36 -13.56
C ALA A 182 15.46 -5.34 -13.51
N THR A 183 15.27 -4.20 -12.84
CA THR A 183 16.33 -3.21 -12.63
C THR A 183 17.46 -3.80 -11.78
N SER A 184 17.16 -4.62 -10.76
CA SER A 184 18.18 -5.27 -9.93
C SER A 184 19.07 -6.20 -10.77
N GLU A 185 18.49 -7.05 -11.60
CA GLU A 185 19.24 -7.93 -12.50
C GLU A 185 20.08 -7.14 -13.51
N SER A 186 19.51 -6.10 -14.13
CA SER A 186 20.20 -5.24 -15.09
C SER A 186 21.39 -4.52 -14.45
N MET A 187 21.19 -3.90 -13.28
CA MET A 187 22.24 -3.16 -12.59
C MET A 187 23.37 -4.07 -12.11
N VAL A 188 23.06 -5.26 -11.55
CA VAL A 188 24.06 -6.24 -11.15
C VAL A 188 24.86 -6.73 -12.36
N THR A 189 24.19 -6.99 -13.49
CA THR A 189 24.84 -7.40 -14.74
C THR A 189 25.81 -6.32 -15.23
N GLY A 190 25.38 -5.07 -15.31
CA GLY A 190 26.24 -3.97 -15.78
C GLY A 190 27.43 -3.72 -14.86
N VAL A 191 27.23 -3.73 -13.55
CA VAL A 191 28.33 -3.59 -12.57
C VAL A 191 29.31 -4.76 -12.68
N LYS A 192 28.82 -5.99 -12.87
CA LYS A 192 29.68 -7.15 -13.11
C LYS A 192 30.50 -7.03 -14.40
N ALA A 193 29.94 -6.36 -15.42
CA ALA A 193 30.64 -6.04 -16.68
C ALA A 193 31.59 -4.83 -16.57
N GLY A 194 31.69 -4.19 -15.39
CA GLY A 194 32.60 -3.07 -15.14
C GLY A 194 32.01 -1.68 -15.40
N LEU A 195 30.68 -1.56 -15.56
CA LEU A 195 30.03 -0.25 -15.75
C LEU A 195 29.85 0.47 -14.41
N ASP A 196 29.95 1.81 -14.45
CA ASP A 196 29.62 2.65 -13.31
C ASP A 196 28.09 2.69 -13.11
N PRO A 197 27.56 2.33 -11.93
CA PRO A 197 26.13 2.27 -11.69
C PRO A 197 25.41 3.62 -11.76
N ARG A 198 26.10 4.76 -11.52
CA ARG A 198 25.51 6.10 -11.70
C ARG A 198 25.32 6.41 -13.18
N ILE A 199 26.37 6.17 -13.99
CA ILE A 199 26.29 6.36 -15.44
C ILE A 199 25.22 5.43 -16.05
N MET A 200 25.12 4.18 -15.56
CA MET A 200 24.04 3.29 -15.98
C MET A 200 22.65 3.90 -15.73
N LEU A 201 22.41 4.42 -14.53
CA LEU A 201 21.12 5.04 -14.20
C LEU A 201 20.85 6.28 -15.04
N ASP A 202 21.84 7.12 -15.29
CA ASP A 202 21.72 8.33 -16.13
C ASP A 202 21.30 7.93 -17.55
N VAL A 203 21.96 6.94 -18.15
CA VAL A 203 21.62 6.43 -19.48
C VAL A 203 20.23 5.78 -19.52
N ILE A 204 19.90 4.93 -18.55
CA ILE A 204 18.60 4.25 -18.46
C ILE A 204 17.48 5.28 -18.32
N ASN A 205 17.66 6.30 -17.47
CA ASN A 205 16.65 7.33 -17.23
C ASN A 205 16.47 8.29 -18.40
N ALA A 206 17.48 8.47 -19.25
CA ALA A 206 17.37 9.17 -20.53
C ALA A 206 16.78 8.31 -21.66
N SER A 207 16.51 7.02 -21.41
CA SER A 207 16.13 6.03 -22.42
C SER A 207 14.80 5.33 -22.05
N SER A 208 14.43 4.31 -22.83
CA SER A 208 13.14 3.58 -22.68
C SER A 208 13.08 2.67 -21.44
N GLY A 209 14.19 2.41 -20.76
CA GLY A 209 14.24 1.59 -19.54
C GLY A 209 13.83 2.32 -18.26
N ARG A 210 13.47 3.58 -18.35
CA ARG A 210 13.09 4.44 -17.23
C ARG A 210 11.90 3.89 -16.44
N SER A 211 12.02 3.92 -15.11
CA SER A 211 10.97 3.48 -14.18
C SER A 211 11.16 4.13 -12.81
N THR A 212 10.17 3.98 -11.91
CA THR A 212 10.34 4.42 -10.52
C THR A 212 11.48 3.71 -9.78
N ALA A 213 11.87 2.50 -10.22
CA ALA A 213 13.04 1.82 -9.68
C ALA A 213 14.32 2.57 -10.04
N THR A 214 14.48 2.96 -11.32
CA THR A 214 15.68 3.63 -11.82
C THR A 214 15.76 5.12 -11.41
N GLU A 215 14.61 5.81 -11.34
CA GLU A 215 14.56 7.25 -11.04
C GLU A 215 14.66 7.56 -9.54
N GLN A 216 14.19 6.64 -8.67
CA GLN A 216 14.06 6.93 -7.23
C GLN A 216 14.70 5.86 -6.35
N LYS A 217 14.31 4.57 -6.50
CA LYS A 217 14.72 3.52 -5.55
C LYS A 217 16.22 3.23 -5.62
N PHE A 218 16.78 3.10 -6.82
CA PHE A 218 18.20 2.85 -6.96
C PHE A 218 19.06 4.02 -6.51
N PRO A 219 18.87 5.27 -7.02
CA PRO A 219 19.70 6.39 -6.59
C PRO A 219 19.52 6.76 -5.11
N ASP A 220 18.27 6.70 -4.58
CA ASP A 220 17.96 7.18 -3.24
C ASP A 220 18.32 6.18 -2.13
N VAL A 221 18.20 4.85 -2.40
CA VAL A 221 18.31 3.86 -1.33
C VAL A 221 19.17 2.62 -1.64
N VAL A 222 19.27 2.20 -2.91
CA VAL A 222 20.12 1.04 -3.27
C VAL A 222 21.59 1.45 -3.36
N LEU A 223 21.93 2.48 -4.14
CA LEU A 223 23.32 2.94 -4.26
C LEU A 223 23.92 3.41 -2.93
N PRO A 224 23.18 4.15 -2.06
CA PRO A 224 23.65 4.49 -0.73
C PRO A 224 23.62 3.35 0.27
N ARG A 225 22.98 2.20 -0.07
CA ARG A 225 22.82 1.01 0.81
C ARG A 225 21.97 1.28 2.06
N THR A 226 21.05 2.23 2.01
CA THR A 226 20.19 2.56 3.15
C THR A 226 18.98 1.65 3.28
N PHE A 227 18.45 1.13 2.17
CA PHE A 227 17.33 0.20 2.10
C PHE A 227 16.13 0.58 2.97
N ASN A 228 15.73 1.85 2.87
CA ASN A 228 14.68 2.44 3.71
C ASN A 228 13.55 3.10 2.88
N GLN A 229 13.16 2.45 1.78
CA GLN A 229 12.02 2.88 0.95
C GLN A 229 10.70 2.89 1.74
N GLY A 230 10.61 2.05 2.80
CA GLY A 230 9.47 2.02 3.70
C GLY A 230 8.35 1.07 3.28
N PHE A 231 8.63 0.11 2.38
CA PHE A 231 7.70 -0.96 2.01
C PHE A 231 8.43 -2.30 2.04
N THR A 232 7.91 -3.28 2.81
CA THR A 232 8.61 -4.54 3.02
C THR A 232 8.46 -5.52 1.87
N ALA A 233 9.46 -6.40 1.70
CA ALA A 233 9.46 -7.47 0.70
C ALA A 233 8.27 -8.42 0.91
N GLY A 234 7.92 -8.75 2.15
CA GLY A 234 6.78 -9.59 2.49
C GLY A 234 5.44 -8.97 2.09
N LEU A 235 5.24 -7.67 2.28
CA LEU A 235 4.03 -6.97 1.84
C LEU A 235 3.95 -6.90 0.31
N MET A 236 5.08 -6.70 -0.38
CA MET A 236 5.09 -6.74 -1.85
C MET A 236 4.81 -8.14 -2.37
N LEU A 237 5.39 -9.18 -1.77
CA LEU A 237 5.12 -10.57 -2.14
C LEU A 237 3.65 -10.94 -1.93
N LYS A 238 3.04 -10.47 -0.83
CA LYS A 238 1.59 -10.61 -0.59
C LYS A 238 0.79 -9.98 -1.74
N ASP A 239 1.09 -8.75 -2.14
CA ASP A 239 0.36 -8.04 -3.19
C ASP A 239 0.53 -8.73 -4.56
N VAL A 240 1.74 -9.20 -4.88
CA VAL A 240 2.02 -9.97 -6.10
C VAL A 240 1.25 -11.29 -6.11
N ASN A 241 1.19 -12.01 -4.98
CA ASN A 241 0.43 -13.26 -4.87
C ASN A 241 -1.08 -13.04 -4.99
N LEU A 242 -1.62 -11.95 -4.45
CA LEU A 242 -3.02 -11.57 -4.68
C LEU A 242 -3.30 -11.34 -6.17
N PHE A 243 -2.43 -10.61 -6.86
CA PHE A 243 -2.55 -10.42 -8.31
C PHE A 243 -2.49 -11.75 -9.07
N ILE A 244 -1.53 -12.62 -8.75
CA ILE A 244 -1.39 -13.95 -9.38
C ILE A 244 -2.69 -14.76 -9.22
N SER A 245 -3.26 -14.75 -8.02
CA SER A 245 -4.52 -15.47 -7.75
C SER A 245 -5.68 -14.91 -8.57
N GLU A 246 -5.82 -13.59 -8.66
CA GLU A 246 -6.87 -12.93 -9.45
C GLU A 246 -6.68 -13.17 -10.96
N ALA A 247 -5.46 -13.04 -11.47
CA ALA A 247 -5.15 -13.27 -12.89
C ALA A 247 -5.42 -14.72 -13.30
N LYS A 248 -5.03 -15.70 -12.47
CA LYS A 248 -5.35 -17.12 -12.70
C LYS A 248 -6.84 -17.40 -12.72
N ALA A 249 -7.59 -16.78 -11.81
CA ALA A 249 -9.06 -16.90 -11.79
C ALA A 249 -9.72 -16.30 -13.05
N LEU A 250 -9.07 -15.33 -13.70
CA LEU A 250 -9.48 -14.73 -14.97
C LEU A 250 -8.93 -15.47 -16.20
N GLY A 251 -8.12 -16.53 -16.03
CA GLY A 251 -7.49 -17.27 -17.13
C GLY A 251 -6.37 -16.51 -17.84
N ILE A 252 -5.76 -15.51 -17.20
CA ILE A 252 -4.68 -14.71 -17.81
C ILE A 252 -3.32 -15.38 -17.61
N PRO A 253 -2.51 -15.61 -18.66
CA PRO A 253 -1.14 -16.08 -18.53
C PRO A 253 -0.23 -14.96 -17.96
N ILE A 254 0.58 -15.29 -16.93
CA ILE A 254 1.33 -14.31 -16.14
C ILE A 254 2.76 -14.74 -15.80
N GLN A 255 3.45 -15.43 -16.71
CA GLN A 255 4.78 -16.01 -16.49
C GLN A 255 5.79 -15.01 -15.92
N VAL A 256 5.79 -13.77 -16.41
CA VAL A 256 6.69 -12.72 -15.92
C VAL A 256 6.46 -12.41 -14.45
N ILE A 257 5.19 -12.29 -14.04
CA ILE A 257 4.86 -11.96 -12.65
C ILE A 257 5.12 -13.15 -11.71
N GLU A 258 4.97 -14.39 -12.19
CA GLU A 258 5.37 -15.58 -11.43
C GLU A 258 6.89 -15.62 -11.18
N ALA A 259 7.71 -15.25 -12.16
CA ALA A 259 9.15 -15.11 -11.97
C ALA A 259 9.51 -14.00 -10.96
N VAL A 260 8.83 -12.86 -11.03
CA VAL A 260 8.97 -11.78 -10.05
C VAL A 260 8.62 -12.27 -8.63
N ALA A 261 7.52 -13.00 -8.47
CA ALA A 261 7.11 -13.59 -7.19
C ALA A 261 8.18 -14.54 -6.62
N ALA A 262 8.79 -15.36 -7.49
CA ALA A 262 9.86 -16.28 -7.08
C ALA A 262 11.08 -15.54 -6.51
N LEU A 263 11.51 -14.43 -7.12
CA LEU A 263 12.64 -13.63 -6.63
C LEU A 263 12.30 -12.86 -5.35
N LEU A 264 11.06 -12.36 -5.21
CA LEU A 264 10.59 -11.78 -3.95
C LEU A 264 10.53 -12.81 -2.83
N LYS A 265 10.05 -14.03 -3.14
CA LYS A 265 10.04 -15.13 -2.18
C LYS A 265 11.47 -15.48 -1.74
N LEU A 266 12.40 -15.61 -2.67
CA LEU A 266 13.81 -15.83 -2.37
C LEU A 266 14.36 -14.76 -1.43
N THR A 267 14.03 -13.49 -1.68
CA THR A 267 14.45 -12.37 -0.83
C THR A 267 13.88 -12.52 0.59
N CYS A 268 12.61 -12.88 0.71
CA CYS A 268 11.98 -13.13 2.02
C CYS A 268 12.60 -14.33 2.75
N ASP A 269 12.92 -15.40 2.03
CA ASP A 269 13.50 -16.62 2.61
C ASP A 269 14.93 -16.38 3.11
N GLU A 270 15.75 -15.60 2.38
CA GLU A 270 17.15 -15.37 2.72
C GLU A 270 17.38 -14.21 3.70
N LEU A 271 16.59 -13.13 3.56
CA LEU A 271 16.82 -11.90 4.33
C LEU A 271 15.75 -11.65 5.40
N GLY A 272 14.56 -12.21 5.23
CA GLY A 272 13.39 -11.98 6.08
C GLY A 272 12.30 -11.13 5.39
N PRO A 273 11.01 -11.40 5.67
CA PRO A 273 9.87 -10.72 5.04
C PRO A 273 9.69 -9.26 5.50
N ASP A 274 10.29 -8.86 6.61
CA ASP A 274 10.29 -7.51 7.17
C ASP A 274 11.29 -6.57 6.49
N LYS A 275 12.18 -7.11 5.68
CA LYS A 275 13.19 -6.33 4.95
C LYS A 275 12.56 -5.47 3.87
N ASP A 276 13.21 -4.33 3.59
CA ASP A 276 12.75 -3.42 2.54
C ASP A 276 12.78 -4.08 1.17
N ILE A 277 11.77 -3.81 0.33
CA ILE A 277 11.66 -4.39 -1.02
C ILE A 277 12.90 -4.13 -1.89
N THR A 278 13.59 -3.02 -1.66
CA THR A 278 14.79 -2.66 -2.42
C THR A 278 15.96 -3.60 -2.15
N GLN A 279 15.90 -4.40 -1.08
CA GLN A 279 16.90 -5.44 -0.80
C GLN A 279 16.79 -6.67 -1.72
N VAL A 280 15.80 -6.72 -2.62
CA VAL A 280 15.72 -7.78 -3.66
C VAL A 280 16.99 -7.84 -4.54
N VAL A 281 17.77 -6.77 -4.61
CA VAL A 281 19.07 -6.74 -5.29
C VAL A 281 20.12 -7.64 -4.59
N GLN A 282 20.08 -7.76 -3.26
CA GLN A 282 21.14 -8.42 -2.48
C GLN A 282 21.30 -9.93 -2.75
N PRO A 283 20.23 -10.75 -2.85
CA PRO A 283 20.38 -12.14 -3.28
C PRO A 283 20.99 -12.31 -4.67
N ILE A 284 20.78 -11.35 -5.58
CA ILE A 284 21.34 -11.34 -6.93
C ILE A 284 22.83 -10.98 -6.85
N GLU A 285 23.16 -9.92 -6.11
CA GLU A 285 24.55 -9.48 -5.84
C GLU A 285 25.40 -10.60 -5.25
N ALA A 286 24.89 -11.29 -4.25
CA ALA A 286 25.58 -12.39 -3.57
C ALA A 286 25.95 -13.51 -4.54
N ARG A 287 25.02 -13.89 -5.45
CA ARG A 287 25.25 -14.92 -6.47
C ARG A 287 26.19 -14.46 -7.56
N ALA A 288 26.15 -13.17 -7.91
CA ALA A 288 27.02 -12.58 -8.91
C ALA A 288 28.42 -12.25 -8.38
N GLY A 289 28.62 -12.18 -7.06
CA GLY A 289 29.88 -11.77 -6.43
C GLY A 289 30.23 -10.30 -6.70
N VAL A 290 29.23 -9.41 -6.79
CA VAL A 290 29.41 -7.95 -6.95
C VAL A 290 28.41 -7.21 -6.10
N GLU A 291 28.66 -5.94 -5.83
CA GLU A 291 27.76 -5.07 -5.07
C GLU A 291 27.42 -3.80 -5.88
N VAL A 292 26.13 -3.52 -6.04
CA VAL A 292 25.64 -2.30 -6.71
C VAL A 292 25.62 -1.17 -5.69
N ARG A 293 26.67 -0.35 -5.70
CA ARG A 293 26.82 0.80 -4.80
C ARG A 293 27.41 2.01 -5.51
N ALA A 294 27.13 3.18 -4.97
CA ALA A 294 27.83 4.37 -5.44
C ALA A 294 29.35 4.19 -5.28
N PRO A 295 30.17 4.58 -6.27
CA PRO A 295 31.61 4.66 -6.09
C PRO A 295 31.96 5.44 -4.83
N LYS A 296 32.97 5.00 -4.08
CA LYS A 296 33.50 5.82 -2.97
C LYS A 296 33.99 7.14 -3.58
N SER A 297 33.51 8.26 -3.06
CA SER A 297 34.12 9.55 -3.38
C SER A 297 35.59 9.47 -2.99
N GLY A 298 36.46 9.50 -4.02
CA GLY A 298 37.90 9.63 -3.82
C GLY A 298 38.25 10.95 -3.16
#